data_8ac4ad12881a0125a1f74ea109120ccd
#
_entry.id   8ac4ad12881a0125a1f74ea109120ccd
#
_cell.length_a   1.000
_cell.length_b   1.000
_cell.length_c   1.000
_cell.angle_alpha   90.00
_cell.angle_beta   90.00
_cell.angle_gamma   90.00
#
_symmetry.space_group_name_H-M   'P 1'
#
loop_
_entity.id
_entity.type
_entity.pdbx_description
1 polymer ?
#
loop_
_entity_poly.entity_id
_entity_poly.type
_entity_poly.pdbx_seq_one_letter_code
_entity_poly.pdbx_strand_id
1 'polypeptide(L)'
;MSVIQLKVNGTPHTLTVLPMKRLLDVLREDLHLTGTKEGCGEGECGACAILFDNGNGAELVNSCLIPALQANNATLTTIEGLAQHTELHPIQQCFLQEGGAQCGICTPGMILATHHLLTQHPNPTPAQIHEGLAGNLCRCTGYMRIFESVQKAANAR
;
A
#
# COMPACT_ATOMS: atom_id res chain seq x y z
N MET A 1 15.14 3.31 -23.21
CA MET A 1 13.77 3.52 -22.66
C MET A 1 12.89 2.38 -23.13
N SER A 2 11.96 1.92 -22.30
CA SER A 2 10.99 0.86 -22.62
C SER A 2 9.59 1.39 -22.43
N VAL A 3 8.67 0.92 -23.29
CA VAL A 3 7.24 1.19 -23.12
C VAL A 3 6.68 0.09 -22.23
N ILE A 4 5.98 0.49 -21.17
CA ILE A 4 5.24 -0.41 -20.28
C ILE A 4 3.76 -0.05 -20.28
N GLN A 5 2.92 -1.07 -20.14
CA GLN A 5 1.48 -0.92 -19.96
C GLN A 5 1.12 -1.48 -18.60
N LEU A 6 0.38 -0.74 -17.81
CA LEU A 6 -0.05 -1.18 -16.47
C LEU A 6 -1.41 -0.54 -16.12
N LYS A 7 -2.10 -1.14 -15.21
CA LYS A 7 -3.36 -0.61 -14.69
C LYS A 7 -3.16 -0.15 -13.25
N VAL A 8 -3.38 1.12 -12.94
CA VAL A 8 -3.23 1.68 -11.60
C VAL A 8 -4.56 2.21 -11.12
N ASN A 9 -5.04 1.72 -9.97
CA ASN A 9 -6.30 2.12 -9.38
C ASN A 9 -7.47 2.06 -10.36
N GLY A 10 -7.50 1.01 -11.18
CA GLY A 10 -8.53 0.80 -12.19
C GLY A 10 -8.29 1.52 -13.52
N THR A 11 -7.34 2.47 -13.61
CA THR A 11 -7.05 3.26 -14.82
C THR A 11 -5.88 2.66 -15.60
N PRO A 12 -6.01 2.40 -16.91
CA PRO A 12 -4.91 1.94 -17.75
C PRO A 12 -3.95 3.08 -18.07
N HIS A 13 -2.64 2.80 -18.05
CA HIS A 13 -1.57 3.72 -18.38
C HIS A 13 -0.59 3.06 -19.37
N THR A 14 -0.06 3.86 -20.30
CA THR A 14 1.05 3.50 -21.17
C THR A 14 2.16 4.52 -20.96
N LEU A 15 3.31 4.07 -20.48
CA LEU A 15 4.40 4.94 -20.07
C LEU A 15 5.70 4.54 -20.77
N THR A 16 6.52 5.54 -21.09
CA THR A 16 7.90 5.32 -21.57
C THR A 16 8.86 5.63 -20.43
N VAL A 17 9.51 4.59 -19.91
CA VAL A 17 10.35 4.68 -18.71
C VAL A 17 11.74 4.07 -18.92
N LEU A 18 12.68 4.42 -18.05
CA LEU A 18 13.92 3.64 -17.92
C LEU A 18 13.57 2.28 -17.30
N PRO A 19 14.05 1.15 -17.84
CA PRO A 19 13.67 -0.19 -17.37
C PRO A 19 13.91 -0.42 -15.89
N MET A 20 14.98 0.16 -15.35
CA MET A 20 15.40 0.05 -13.94
C MET A 20 14.94 1.21 -13.07
N LYS A 21 14.11 2.15 -13.59
CA LYS A 21 13.45 3.15 -12.73
C LYS A 21 12.62 2.42 -11.69
N ARG A 22 12.69 2.82 -10.43
CA ARG A 22 11.88 2.20 -9.37
C ARG A 22 10.40 2.43 -9.64
N LEU A 23 9.57 1.43 -9.38
CA LEU A 23 8.12 1.57 -9.54
C LEU A 23 7.57 2.67 -8.62
N LEU A 24 8.16 2.85 -7.44
CA LEU A 24 7.85 3.98 -6.54
C LEU A 24 7.98 5.33 -7.25
N ASP A 25 9.06 5.54 -8.00
CA ASP A 25 9.29 6.81 -8.72
C ASP A 25 8.31 6.97 -9.90
N VAL A 26 7.96 5.87 -10.58
CA VAL A 26 6.93 5.88 -11.62
C VAL A 26 5.58 6.33 -11.04
N LEU A 27 5.18 5.77 -9.89
CA LEU A 27 3.92 6.15 -9.24
C LEU A 27 3.92 7.62 -8.82
N ARG A 28 5.00 8.09 -8.20
CA ARG A 28 5.07 9.42 -7.59
C ARG A 28 5.37 10.54 -8.59
N GLU A 29 6.27 10.30 -9.55
CA GLU A 29 6.78 11.33 -10.49
C GLU A 29 6.01 11.31 -11.80
N ASP A 30 5.81 10.13 -12.41
CA ASP A 30 5.19 10.03 -13.72
C ASP A 30 3.65 10.04 -13.63
N LEU A 31 3.09 9.42 -12.58
CA LEU A 31 1.64 9.33 -12.36
C LEU A 31 1.11 10.29 -11.29
N HIS A 32 2.00 11.01 -10.59
CA HIS A 32 1.66 11.97 -9.52
C HIS A 32 0.86 11.38 -8.35
N LEU A 33 0.95 10.05 -8.16
CA LEU A 33 0.34 9.34 -7.03
C LEU A 33 1.26 9.40 -5.83
N THR A 34 1.24 10.53 -5.11
CA THR A 34 2.17 10.83 -4.01
C THR A 34 1.76 10.22 -2.66
N GLY A 35 0.62 9.55 -2.60
CA GLY A 35 0.15 8.84 -1.41
C GLY A 35 1.08 7.70 -1.01
N THR A 36 1.64 6.96 -1.97
CA THR A 36 2.71 5.99 -1.72
C THR A 36 3.97 6.73 -1.28
N LYS A 37 4.50 6.42 -0.09
CA LYS A 37 5.59 7.18 0.55
C LYS A 37 6.94 6.50 0.41
N GLU A 38 8.02 7.27 0.44
CA GLU A 38 9.38 6.77 0.59
C GLU A 38 9.86 7.00 2.03
N GLY A 39 10.29 5.92 2.69
CA GLY A 39 10.97 6.00 3.98
C GLY A 39 12.45 5.64 3.83
N CYS A 40 12.77 4.36 3.65
CA CYS A 40 14.15 3.88 3.53
C CYS A 40 14.69 3.83 2.09
N GLY A 41 13.83 3.57 1.10
CA GLY A 41 14.24 3.30 -0.29
C GLY A 41 14.92 1.94 -0.52
N GLU A 42 15.00 1.10 0.51
CA GLU A 42 15.79 -0.16 0.56
C GLU A 42 14.92 -1.39 0.85
N GLY A 43 13.58 -1.26 0.83
CA GLY A 43 12.65 -2.37 1.01
C GLY A 43 12.38 -2.79 2.44
N GLU A 44 12.91 -2.11 3.46
CA GLU A 44 12.83 -2.54 4.86
C GLU A 44 11.64 -1.95 5.63
N CYS A 45 11.22 -0.72 5.32
CA CYS A 45 10.28 0.00 6.18
C CYS A 45 8.81 -0.12 5.78
N GLY A 46 8.48 -0.61 4.58
CA GLY A 46 7.12 -0.78 4.09
C GLY A 46 6.33 0.51 3.80
N ALA A 47 6.93 1.71 3.93
CA ALA A 47 6.23 2.97 3.64
C ALA A 47 5.77 3.06 2.17
N CYS A 48 6.48 2.40 1.26
CA CYS A 48 6.22 2.33 -0.16
C CYS A 48 5.37 1.12 -0.57
N ALA A 49 4.77 0.40 0.38
CA ALA A 49 3.96 -0.78 0.09
C ALA A 49 2.76 -0.45 -0.81
N ILE A 50 2.52 -1.30 -1.79
CA ILE A 50 1.38 -1.29 -2.71
C ILE A 50 0.86 -2.70 -2.89
N LEU A 51 -0.36 -2.84 -3.40
CA LEU A 51 -0.83 -4.13 -3.91
C LEU A 51 -0.44 -4.27 -5.38
N PHE A 52 0.17 -5.38 -5.70
CA PHE A 52 0.70 -5.69 -7.03
C PHE A 52 0.14 -7.04 -7.50
N ASP A 53 -0.52 -7.05 -8.64
CA ASP A 53 -1.08 -8.25 -9.26
C ASP A 53 -0.54 -8.40 -10.68
N ASN A 54 0.19 -9.48 -10.90
CA ASN A 54 0.71 -9.89 -12.21
C ASN A 54 -0.14 -10.98 -12.89
N GLY A 55 -1.38 -11.19 -12.41
CA GLY A 55 -2.29 -12.23 -12.88
C GLY A 55 -2.36 -13.47 -11.96
N ASN A 56 -1.59 -13.49 -10.86
CA ASN A 56 -1.59 -14.60 -9.88
C ASN A 56 -2.31 -14.24 -8.55
N GLY A 57 -2.93 -13.07 -8.50
CA GLY A 57 -3.51 -12.49 -7.29
C GLY A 57 -2.68 -11.33 -6.75
N ALA A 58 -3.35 -10.46 -6.00
CA ALA A 58 -2.71 -9.26 -5.47
C ALA A 58 -1.83 -9.58 -4.26
N GLU A 59 -0.56 -9.21 -4.35
CA GLU A 59 0.43 -9.34 -3.27
C GLU A 59 0.85 -7.97 -2.76
N LEU A 60 1.19 -7.88 -1.47
CA LEU A 60 1.74 -6.67 -0.88
C LEU A 60 3.25 -6.61 -1.16
N VAL A 61 3.70 -5.59 -1.88
CA VAL A 61 5.11 -5.45 -2.28
C VAL A 61 5.66 -4.05 -1.98
N ASN A 62 6.97 -3.95 -1.75
CA ASN A 62 7.67 -2.68 -1.59
C ASN A 62 8.05 -2.11 -2.95
N SER A 63 7.33 -1.10 -3.43
CA SER A 63 7.51 -0.50 -4.77
C SER A 63 8.90 0.12 -5.01
N CYS A 64 9.66 0.43 -3.98
CA CYS A 64 11.03 0.92 -4.10
C CYS A 64 12.01 -0.17 -4.61
N LEU A 65 11.67 -1.46 -4.48
CA LEU A 65 12.48 -2.59 -4.96
C LEU A 65 12.04 -3.14 -6.32
N ILE A 66 10.90 -2.70 -6.84
CA ILE A 66 10.36 -3.20 -8.11
C ILE A 66 10.86 -2.33 -9.26
N PRO A 67 11.64 -2.87 -10.21
CA PRO A 67 11.96 -2.19 -11.45
C PRO A 67 10.69 -1.95 -12.28
N ALA A 68 10.56 -0.77 -12.89
CA ALA A 68 9.38 -0.39 -13.68
C ALA A 68 9.02 -1.43 -14.76
N LEU A 69 10.03 -2.06 -15.38
CA LEU A 69 9.82 -3.08 -16.41
C LEU A 69 9.05 -4.30 -15.87
N GLN A 70 9.21 -4.67 -14.59
CA GLN A 70 8.48 -5.78 -13.96
C GLN A 70 7.00 -5.49 -13.79
N ALA A 71 6.61 -4.21 -13.78
CA ALA A 71 5.21 -3.82 -13.68
C ALA A 71 4.47 -3.83 -15.03
N ASN A 72 5.13 -4.25 -16.12
CA ASN A 72 4.47 -4.35 -17.41
C ASN A 72 3.34 -5.39 -17.36
N ASN A 73 2.14 -5.00 -17.80
CA ASN A 73 0.88 -5.76 -17.71
C ASN A 73 0.36 -6.05 -16.29
N ALA A 74 0.94 -5.44 -15.26
CA ALA A 74 0.46 -5.60 -13.89
C ALA A 74 -0.73 -4.68 -13.58
N THR A 75 -1.53 -5.09 -12.60
CA THR A 75 -2.54 -4.26 -11.95
C THR A 75 -2.05 -3.84 -10.57
N LEU A 76 -2.05 -2.54 -10.32
CA LEU A 76 -1.55 -1.95 -9.08
C LEU A 76 -2.68 -1.26 -8.32
N THR A 77 -2.68 -1.41 -7.00
CA THR A 77 -3.53 -0.59 -6.12
C THR A 77 -2.67 0.16 -5.14
N THR A 78 -2.76 1.48 -5.18
CA THR A 78 -2.13 2.39 -4.22
C THR A 78 -3.17 2.86 -3.20
N ILE A 79 -2.73 3.63 -2.21
CA ILE A 79 -3.63 4.16 -1.17
C ILE A 79 -4.77 5.01 -1.76
N GLU A 80 -4.52 5.70 -2.85
CA GLU A 80 -5.52 6.51 -3.56
C GLU A 80 -6.63 5.66 -4.18
N GLY A 81 -6.32 4.40 -4.50
CA GLY A 81 -7.28 3.47 -5.11
C GLY A 81 -8.22 2.79 -4.12
N LEU A 82 -8.02 2.94 -2.81
CA LEU A 82 -8.91 2.35 -1.81
C LEU A 82 -10.17 3.18 -1.59
N ALA A 83 -10.07 4.50 -1.61
CA ALA A 83 -11.23 5.38 -1.47
C ALA A 83 -12.14 5.28 -2.70
N GLN A 84 -13.44 5.34 -2.48
CA GLN A 84 -14.44 5.38 -3.55
C GLN A 84 -15.04 6.78 -3.62
N HIS A 85 -14.74 7.49 -4.72
CA HIS A 85 -15.15 8.88 -4.90
C HIS A 85 -14.71 9.78 -3.73
N THR A 86 -15.66 10.30 -2.94
CA THR A 86 -15.42 11.17 -1.78
C THR A 86 -15.43 10.42 -0.45
N GLU A 87 -15.71 9.11 -0.46
CA GLU A 87 -15.83 8.31 0.77
C GLU A 87 -14.54 7.53 1.03
N LEU A 88 -14.04 7.66 2.26
CA LEU A 88 -12.90 6.88 2.71
C LEU A 88 -13.29 5.40 2.82
N HIS A 89 -12.35 4.53 2.45
CA HIS A 89 -12.50 3.10 2.70
C HIS A 89 -12.63 2.85 4.23
N PRO A 90 -13.42 1.85 4.68
CA PRO A 90 -13.61 1.57 6.12
C PRO A 90 -12.30 1.46 6.92
N ILE A 91 -11.26 0.85 6.34
CA ILE A 91 -9.93 0.78 6.98
C ILE A 91 -9.35 2.20 7.18
N GLN A 92 -9.43 3.08 6.18
CA GLN A 92 -8.96 4.46 6.30
C GLN A 92 -9.72 5.23 7.39
N GLN A 93 -11.04 5.03 7.47
CA GLN A 93 -11.88 5.62 8.51
C GLN A 93 -11.45 5.14 9.92
N CYS A 94 -11.19 3.83 10.09
CA CYS A 94 -10.74 3.29 11.37
C CYS A 94 -9.38 3.86 11.78
N PHE A 95 -8.42 3.97 10.86
CA PHE A 95 -7.12 4.60 11.14
C PHE A 95 -7.25 6.06 11.57
N LEU A 96 -8.19 6.80 10.98
CA LEU A 96 -8.48 8.19 11.37
C LEU A 96 -9.12 8.26 12.75
N GLN A 97 -10.13 7.43 13.02
CA GLN A 97 -10.91 7.45 14.24
C GLN A 97 -10.12 6.99 15.47
N GLU A 98 -9.29 5.95 15.32
CA GLU A 98 -8.49 5.40 16.41
C GLU A 98 -7.13 6.11 16.59
N GLY A 99 -6.79 7.06 15.72
CA GLY A 99 -5.51 7.75 15.79
C GLY A 99 -4.33 6.86 15.37
N GLY A 100 -4.55 5.93 14.43
CA GLY A 100 -3.51 5.07 13.87
C GLY A 100 -2.48 5.79 13.02
N ALA A 101 -2.61 7.10 12.84
CA ALA A 101 -1.69 7.95 12.09
C ALA A 101 -1.20 9.12 12.94
N GLN A 102 0.11 9.45 12.85
CA GLN A 102 0.71 10.65 13.41
C GLN A 102 1.43 11.45 12.32
N CYS A 103 2.70 11.16 12.02
CA CYS A 103 3.39 11.89 10.95
C CYS A 103 2.90 11.55 9.52
N GLY A 104 2.23 10.41 9.34
CA GLY A 104 1.62 10.01 8.08
C GLY A 104 2.51 9.21 7.11
N ILE A 105 3.82 9.11 7.34
CA ILE A 105 4.74 8.43 6.40
C ILE A 105 4.45 6.93 6.28
N CYS A 106 4.24 6.22 7.37
CA CYS A 106 3.94 4.79 7.34
C CYS A 106 2.47 4.50 7.01
N THR A 107 1.58 5.47 7.16
CA THR A 107 0.12 5.26 7.16
C THR A 107 -0.40 4.63 5.87
N PRO A 108 -0.03 5.07 4.66
CA PRO A 108 -0.49 4.44 3.42
C PRO A 108 -0.10 2.96 3.33
N GLY A 109 1.15 2.64 3.62
CA GLY A 109 1.64 1.27 3.63
C GLY A 109 0.95 0.39 4.68
N MET A 110 0.76 0.91 5.90
CA MET A 110 0.02 0.21 6.96
C MET A 110 -1.44 -0.08 6.56
N ILE A 111 -2.11 0.86 5.91
CA ILE A 111 -3.50 0.68 5.45
C ILE A 111 -3.56 -0.38 4.36
N LEU A 112 -2.63 -0.38 3.38
CA LEU A 112 -2.60 -1.41 2.34
C LEU A 112 -2.21 -2.78 2.89
N ALA A 113 -1.29 -2.87 3.84
CA ALA A 113 -0.97 -4.09 4.56
C ALA A 113 -2.20 -4.63 5.33
N THR A 114 -2.94 -3.74 5.99
CA THR A 114 -4.21 -4.08 6.65
C THR A 114 -5.24 -4.59 5.65
N HIS A 115 -5.39 -3.94 4.51
CA HIS A 115 -6.31 -4.38 3.45
C HIS A 115 -5.97 -5.78 2.95
N HIS A 116 -4.69 -6.04 2.69
CA HIS A 116 -4.20 -7.35 2.27
C HIS A 116 -4.46 -8.42 3.35
N LEU A 117 -4.09 -8.14 4.61
CA LEU A 117 -4.35 -9.02 5.75
C LEU A 117 -5.84 -9.37 5.88
N LEU A 118 -6.72 -8.37 5.87
CA LEU A 118 -8.16 -8.58 6.05
C LEU A 118 -8.83 -9.26 4.85
N THR A 119 -8.21 -9.25 3.68
CA THR A 119 -8.65 -10.03 2.52
C THR A 119 -8.37 -11.52 2.71
N GLN A 120 -7.21 -11.84 3.30
CA GLN A 120 -6.82 -13.24 3.58
C GLN A 120 -7.46 -13.75 4.88
N HIS A 121 -7.54 -12.91 5.90
CA HIS A 121 -8.05 -13.21 7.24
C HIS A 121 -9.09 -12.16 7.64
N PRO A 122 -10.39 -12.37 7.32
CA PRO A 122 -11.44 -11.38 7.63
C PRO A 122 -11.60 -11.08 9.13
N ASN A 123 -11.28 -12.04 9.99
CA ASN A 123 -11.31 -11.91 11.45
C ASN A 123 -9.94 -12.33 12.03
N PRO A 124 -8.90 -11.49 11.88
CA PRO A 124 -7.56 -11.88 12.28
C PRO A 124 -7.41 -11.93 13.79
N THR A 125 -6.66 -12.89 14.28
CA THR A 125 -6.19 -12.92 15.67
C THR A 125 -5.16 -11.81 15.90
N PRO A 126 -4.90 -11.38 17.16
CA PRO A 126 -3.84 -10.42 17.45
C PRO A 126 -2.47 -10.83 16.87
N ALA A 127 -2.13 -12.12 16.92
CA ALA A 127 -0.88 -12.64 16.35
C ALA A 127 -0.82 -12.45 14.83
N GLN A 128 -1.93 -12.70 14.12
CA GLN A 128 -2.02 -12.47 12.67
C GLN A 128 -1.95 -10.98 12.32
N ILE A 129 -2.48 -10.10 13.17
CA ILE A 129 -2.34 -8.65 12.97
C ILE A 129 -0.86 -8.25 13.09
N HIS A 130 -0.16 -8.72 14.11
CA HIS A 130 1.27 -8.43 14.30
C HIS A 130 2.10 -8.95 13.11
N GLU A 131 1.85 -10.17 12.67
CA GLU A 131 2.54 -10.79 11.53
C GLU A 131 2.24 -10.06 10.22
N GLY A 132 0.96 -9.77 9.94
CA GLY A 132 0.54 -9.10 8.71
C GLY A 132 1.07 -7.67 8.56
N LEU A 133 1.43 -7.02 9.67
CA LEU A 133 2.02 -5.68 9.68
C LEU A 133 3.53 -5.67 9.95
N ALA A 134 4.17 -6.82 10.14
CA ALA A 134 5.59 -6.90 10.52
C ALA A 134 6.55 -6.26 9.49
N GLY A 135 6.15 -6.22 8.20
CA GLY A 135 6.90 -5.56 7.12
C GLY A 135 6.76 -4.04 7.08
N ASN A 136 5.97 -3.42 7.98
CA ASN A 136 5.69 -2.00 7.98
C ASN A 136 6.16 -1.35 9.29
N LEU A 137 7.12 -0.43 9.20
CA LEU A 137 7.69 0.23 10.38
C LEU A 137 7.01 1.57 10.68
N CYS A 138 6.69 1.80 11.96
CA CYS A 138 6.23 3.07 12.47
C CYS A 138 7.09 3.53 13.65
N ARG A 139 7.64 4.74 13.57
CA ARG A 139 8.49 5.31 14.64
C ARG A 139 7.68 6.15 15.65
N CYS A 140 6.46 6.51 15.32
CA CYS A 140 5.70 7.52 16.06
C CYS A 140 4.68 6.93 17.05
N THR A 141 3.88 5.91 16.62
CA THR A 141 2.66 5.47 17.31
C THR A 141 2.88 4.42 18.39
N GLY A 142 4.06 3.77 18.42
CA GLY A 142 4.27 2.57 19.24
C GLY A 142 3.35 1.39 18.87
N TYR A 143 2.74 1.43 17.67
CA TYR A 143 1.88 0.41 17.05
C TYR A 143 0.50 0.20 17.71
N MET A 144 0.29 0.49 18.99
CA MET A 144 -0.98 0.17 19.67
C MET A 144 -2.20 0.72 18.95
N ARG A 145 -2.19 2.01 18.58
CA ARG A 145 -3.30 2.63 17.86
C ARG A 145 -3.48 2.07 16.44
N ILE A 146 -2.41 1.61 15.82
CA ILE A 146 -2.46 0.92 14.52
C ILE A 146 -3.19 -0.41 14.69
N PHE A 147 -2.81 -1.23 15.68
CA PHE A 147 -3.45 -2.52 15.95
C PHE A 147 -4.92 -2.37 16.31
N GLU A 148 -5.28 -1.37 17.13
CA GLU A 148 -6.67 -1.03 17.45
C GLU A 148 -7.46 -0.65 16.18
N SER A 149 -6.85 0.13 15.27
CA SER A 149 -7.44 0.49 13.98
C SER A 149 -7.73 -0.74 13.11
N VAL A 150 -6.79 -1.70 13.05
CA VAL A 150 -6.95 -2.95 12.31
C VAL A 150 -8.07 -3.79 12.90
N GLN A 151 -8.09 -3.96 14.22
CA GLN A 151 -9.11 -4.74 14.91
C GLN A 151 -10.51 -4.14 14.69
N LYS A 152 -10.62 -2.82 14.77
CA LYS A 152 -11.89 -2.12 14.50
C LYS A 152 -12.32 -2.28 13.04
N ALA A 153 -11.38 -2.17 12.10
CA ALA A 153 -11.67 -2.37 10.68
C ALA A 153 -12.15 -3.80 10.37
N ALA A 154 -11.60 -4.81 11.05
CA ALA A 154 -12.07 -6.18 10.93
C ALA A 154 -13.52 -6.35 11.39
N ASN A 155 -13.92 -5.65 12.47
CA ASN A 155 -15.27 -5.72 13.04
C ASN A 155 -16.30 -4.82 12.29
N ALA A 156 -15.85 -3.91 11.43
CA ALA A 156 -16.71 -2.95 10.72
C ALA A 156 -17.13 -3.41 9.31
N ARG A 157 -16.82 -4.66 8.93
CA ARG A 157 -17.14 -5.27 7.63
C ARG A 157 -18.52 -5.88 7.58
#